data_7b375f5f7ab708c270beaf4e73fe79f0
#
_entry.id   7b375f5f7ab708c270beaf4e73fe79f0
#
_cell.length_a   1.000
_cell.length_b   1.000
_cell.length_c   1.000
_cell.angle_alpha   90.00
_cell.angle_beta   90.00
_cell.angle_gamma   90.00
#
_symmetry.space_group_name_H-M   'P 1'
#
loop_
_entity.id
_entity.type
_entity.pdbx_description
1 polymer ?
#
loop_
_entity_poly.entity_id
_entity_poly.type
_entity_poly.pdbx_seq_one_letter_code
_entity_poly.pdbx_strand_id
1 'polypeptide(L)'
;MSSTPSPRPLRIIHSEAATNFGGQEHRIFKEMLAMREAGHHLEAICQPHAQLTVRLRKEGFVVHTMMMDGYYNFVRGVLKIRQILKRGAFDVLNTHSRRDTIIAATAGRLAGTPLIVRTRHLANRVNSLLTYTWLPHCVTTDSQYVRKQLIEKGVPQDRVETIYTPLLKQAPVERSTLRDELGLSSSDVLVGCVAVMRANKGHAELLDAMAPLFAERSNLHLIIVGEGAPVFQQVQALVQRLQLQDRVHLLGRRDDIANVMAGFDIFCLATKLEASGMVFLEAAAAGLPVVATAVGGVPEMLEHGRTGLLVPLKDEQGLRTALIQLIDHPELRQQMGRAGYERIWVDPSSQFTPDSLVRRTQEVYCRWLEQRASHLRPGRTGHA
;
A
#
# COMPACT_ATOMS: atom_id res chain seq x y z
N MET A 1 -28.61 14.56 -18.46
CA MET A 1 -27.62 14.17 -17.46
C MET A 1 -28.36 14.07 -16.12
N SER A 2 -28.72 12.85 -15.72
CA SER A 2 -29.40 12.63 -14.44
C SER A 2 -28.37 12.75 -13.33
N SER A 3 -28.46 13.81 -12.54
CA SER A 3 -27.63 13.97 -11.34
C SER A 3 -28.08 12.92 -10.32
N THR A 4 -27.33 11.83 -10.23
CA THR A 4 -27.44 10.93 -9.09
C THR A 4 -27.23 11.76 -7.82
N PRO A 5 -28.14 11.73 -6.83
CA PRO A 5 -27.95 12.50 -5.61
C PRO A 5 -26.63 12.09 -4.96
N SER A 6 -25.84 13.10 -4.57
CA SER A 6 -24.58 12.88 -3.85
C SER A 6 -24.87 11.99 -2.63
N PRO A 7 -24.18 10.86 -2.47
CA PRO A 7 -24.45 9.97 -1.34
C PRO A 7 -24.20 10.72 -0.03
N ARG A 8 -25.06 10.50 0.97
CA ARG A 8 -24.94 11.15 2.27
C ARG A 8 -23.56 10.91 2.90
N PRO A 9 -23.04 11.85 3.66
CA PRO A 9 -21.81 11.63 4.43
C PRO A 9 -21.94 10.39 5.33
N LEU A 10 -20.93 9.52 5.29
CA LEU A 10 -20.83 8.33 6.14
C LEU A 10 -20.08 8.64 7.41
N ARG A 11 -20.45 7.97 8.51
CA ARG A 11 -19.68 7.93 9.76
C ARG A 11 -18.89 6.63 9.80
N ILE A 12 -17.56 6.73 9.66
CA ILE A 12 -16.66 5.60 9.53
C ILE A 12 -15.68 5.58 10.71
N ILE A 13 -15.48 4.42 11.31
CA ILE A 13 -14.46 4.24 12.32
C ILE A 13 -13.49 3.13 11.89
N HIS A 14 -12.19 3.44 11.88
CA HIS A 14 -11.13 2.49 11.60
C HIS A 14 -10.59 1.87 12.89
N SER A 15 -10.17 0.61 12.85
CA SER A 15 -9.53 -0.06 13.97
C SER A 15 -8.22 -0.70 13.54
N GLU A 16 -7.11 -0.41 14.26
CA GLU A 16 -5.79 -0.96 13.95
C GLU A 16 -5.02 -1.30 15.24
N ALA A 17 -4.47 -2.53 15.30
CA ALA A 17 -3.71 -3.02 16.44
C ALA A 17 -2.19 -2.91 16.29
N ALA A 18 -1.67 -2.60 15.13
CA ALA A 18 -0.24 -2.44 14.91
C ALA A 18 0.31 -1.18 15.61
N THR A 19 1.55 -1.27 16.08
CA THR A 19 2.25 -0.17 16.76
C THR A 19 3.25 0.55 15.86
N ASN A 20 3.79 -0.16 14.85
CA ASN A 20 4.68 0.39 13.84
C ASN A 20 3.90 1.20 12.81
N PHE A 21 4.63 1.83 11.86
CA PHE A 21 4.04 2.58 10.75
C PHE A 21 4.62 2.07 9.43
N GLY A 22 3.94 1.13 8.81
CA GLY A 22 4.30 0.51 7.54
C GLY A 22 3.24 0.75 6.47
N GLY A 23 3.24 -0.05 5.40
CA GLY A 23 2.34 0.13 4.26
C GLY A 23 0.85 0.10 4.62
N GLN A 24 0.44 -0.75 5.57
CA GLN A 24 -0.93 -0.84 6.06
C GLN A 24 -1.36 0.44 6.76
N GLU A 25 -0.56 0.95 7.69
CA GLU A 25 -0.86 2.17 8.45
C GLU A 25 -0.80 3.41 7.56
N HIS A 26 0.09 3.45 6.58
CA HIS A 26 0.10 4.48 5.53
C HIS A 26 -1.20 4.47 4.72
N ARG A 27 -1.72 3.30 4.38
CA ARG A 27 -3.00 3.17 3.67
C ARG A 27 -4.16 3.73 4.51
N ILE A 28 -4.25 3.33 5.79
CA ILE A 28 -5.30 3.81 6.70
C ILE A 28 -5.25 5.33 6.80
N PHE A 29 -4.06 5.88 7.02
CA PHE A 29 -3.85 7.32 7.15
C PHE A 29 -4.29 8.09 5.90
N LYS A 30 -3.87 7.64 4.70
CA LYS A 30 -4.23 8.24 3.42
C LYS A 30 -5.74 8.16 3.14
N GLU A 31 -6.37 7.02 3.44
CA GLU A 31 -7.81 6.82 3.28
C GLU A 31 -8.61 7.74 4.21
N MET A 32 -8.22 7.84 5.49
CA MET A 32 -8.88 8.72 6.44
C MET A 32 -8.79 10.19 6.03
N LEU A 33 -7.64 10.65 5.52
CA LEU A 33 -7.48 12.02 5.00
C LEU A 33 -8.42 12.26 3.82
N ALA A 34 -8.35 11.42 2.78
CA ALA A 34 -9.13 11.58 1.57
C ALA A 34 -10.65 11.54 1.84
N MET A 35 -11.10 10.61 2.67
CA MET A 35 -12.52 10.49 3.02
C MET A 35 -13.01 11.68 3.86
N ARG A 36 -12.17 12.23 4.76
CA ARG A 36 -12.50 13.46 5.50
C ARG A 36 -12.65 14.68 4.59
N GLU A 37 -11.71 14.85 3.65
CA GLU A 37 -11.77 15.92 2.65
C GLU A 37 -13.02 15.85 1.78
N ALA A 38 -13.51 14.63 1.53
CA ALA A 38 -14.78 14.39 0.85
C ALA A 38 -16.03 14.58 1.73
N GLY A 39 -15.88 15.05 2.97
CA GLY A 39 -16.98 15.40 3.88
C GLY A 39 -17.50 14.25 4.74
N HIS A 40 -16.82 13.10 4.79
CA HIS A 40 -17.18 12.02 5.70
C HIS A 40 -16.66 12.26 7.12
N HIS A 41 -17.31 11.67 8.11
CA HIS A 41 -16.86 11.70 9.50
C HIS A 41 -15.99 10.47 9.81
N LEU A 42 -14.74 10.71 10.19
CA LEU A 42 -13.74 9.66 10.43
C LEU A 42 -13.21 9.69 11.87
N GLU A 43 -13.21 8.53 12.51
CA GLU A 43 -12.55 8.29 13.81
C GLU A 43 -11.68 7.03 13.74
N ALA A 44 -10.79 6.85 14.70
CA ALA A 44 -9.95 5.67 14.78
C ALA A 44 -9.90 5.04 16.19
N ILE A 45 -9.64 3.75 16.22
CA ILE A 45 -9.36 2.96 17.43
C ILE A 45 -7.97 2.35 17.27
N CYS A 46 -7.01 2.78 18.07
CA CYS A 46 -5.62 2.36 17.96
C CYS A 46 -5.01 2.02 19.33
N GLN A 47 -3.83 1.41 19.32
CA GLN A 47 -3.05 1.26 20.54
C GLN A 47 -2.48 2.62 21.00
N PRO A 48 -2.35 2.87 22.34
CA PRO A 48 -1.94 4.18 22.85
C PRO A 48 -0.61 4.69 22.31
N HIS A 49 0.35 3.78 22.12
CA HIS A 49 1.73 4.07 21.70
C HIS A 49 1.96 3.78 20.20
N ALA A 50 0.89 3.53 19.42
CA ALA A 50 1.03 3.33 17.99
C ALA A 50 1.41 4.63 17.26
N GLN A 51 2.33 4.54 16.31
CA GLN A 51 2.73 5.69 15.48
C GLN A 51 1.55 6.28 14.69
N LEU A 52 0.60 5.43 14.27
CA LEU A 52 -0.63 5.86 13.63
C LEU A 52 -1.46 6.77 14.55
N THR A 53 -1.54 6.47 15.86
CA THR A 53 -2.23 7.30 16.86
C THR A 53 -1.68 8.72 16.89
N VAL A 54 -0.35 8.86 16.91
CA VAL A 54 0.32 10.16 16.95
C VAL A 54 0.03 10.96 15.69
N ARG A 55 0.16 10.33 14.51
CA ARG A 55 -0.07 10.99 13.21
C ARG A 55 -1.52 11.41 13.02
N LEU A 56 -2.49 10.54 13.32
CA LEU A 56 -3.91 10.87 13.21
C LEU A 56 -4.33 12.01 14.14
N ARG A 57 -3.81 12.03 15.38
CA ARG A 57 -4.07 13.14 16.31
C ARG A 57 -3.47 14.46 15.83
N LYS A 58 -2.29 14.44 15.22
CA LYS A 58 -1.66 15.63 14.63
C LYS A 58 -2.54 16.22 13.51
N GLU A 59 -3.24 15.36 12.77
CA GLU A 59 -4.20 15.78 11.73
C GLU A 59 -5.60 16.14 12.30
N GLY A 60 -5.78 16.15 13.63
CA GLY A 60 -7.03 16.53 14.28
C GLY A 60 -8.10 15.43 14.32
N PHE A 61 -7.78 14.18 13.99
CA PHE A 61 -8.75 13.09 14.13
C PHE A 61 -8.99 12.69 15.57
N VAL A 62 -10.23 12.30 15.86
CA VAL A 62 -10.57 11.64 17.14
C VAL A 62 -10.02 10.21 17.12
N VAL A 63 -9.11 9.92 18.08
CA VAL A 63 -8.48 8.61 18.20
C VAL A 63 -8.74 8.04 19.60
N HIS A 64 -9.57 7.01 19.64
CA HIS A 64 -9.82 6.21 20.85
C HIS A 64 -8.67 5.25 21.07
N THR A 65 -8.09 5.27 22.26
CA THR A 65 -6.95 4.41 22.55
C THR A 65 -7.29 3.28 23.52
N MET A 66 -6.77 2.09 23.22
CA MET A 66 -6.86 0.93 24.12
C MET A 66 -5.78 -0.10 23.81
N MET A 67 -5.41 -0.88 24.82
CA MET A 67 -4.54 -2.05 24.63
C MET A 67 -5.34 -3.17 23.97
N MET A 68 -4.74 -3.81 22.96
CA MET A 68 -5.37 -4.89 22.20
C MET A 68 -4.66 -6.24 22.37
N ASP A 69 -3.81 -6.37 23.40
CA ASP A 69 -3.01 -7.55 23.68
C ASP A 69 -3.54 -8.30 24.89
N GLY A 70 -3.56 -9.65 24.82
CA GLY A 70 -3.96 -10.51 25.91
C GLY A 70 -5.48 -10.65 26.14
N TYR A 71 -5.87 -11.72 26.85
CA TYR A 71 -7.28 -12.08 27.05
C TYR A 71 -8.07 -11.03 27.84
N TYR A 72 -7.48 -10.46 28.89
CA TYR A 72 -8.13 -9.43 29.69
C TYR A 72 -8.46 -8.18 28.87
N ASN A 73 -7.53 -7.74 28.04
CA ASN A 73 -7.73 -6.60 27.14
C ASN A 73 -8.72 -6.91 26.01
N PHE A 74 -8.88 -8.18 25.62
CA PHE A 74 -9.91 -8.59 24.68
C PHE A 74 -11.31 -8.27 25.21
N VAL A 75 -11.66 -8.76 26.41
CA VAL A 75 -13.00 -8.55 26.98
C VAL A 75 -13.28 -7.06 27.21
N ARG A 76 -12.34 -6.35 27.84
CA ARG A 76 -12.45 -4.89 28.05
C ARG A 76 -12.54 -4.12 26.73
N GLY A 77 -11.73 -4.51 25.74
CA GLY A 77 -11.73 -3.92 24.41
C GLY A 77 -13.08 -4.08 23.72
N VAL A 78 -13.65 -5.28 23.72
CA VAL A 78 -14.99 -5.53 23.14
C VAL A 78 -16.06 -4.65 23.79
N LEU A 79 -16.09 -4.55 25.11
CA LEU A 79 -17.07 -3.73 25.83
C LEU A 79 -16.87 -2.23 25.53
N LYS A 80 -15.64 -1.74 25.58
CA LYS A 80 -15.31 -0.33 25.30
C LYS A 80 -15.62 0.04 23.85
N ILE A 81 -15.21 -0.78 22.89
CA ILE A 81 -15.49 -0.53 21.46
C ILE A 81 -17.00 -0.56 21.20
N ARG A 82 -17.73 -1.53 21.78
CA ARG A 82 -19.20 -1.57 21.67
C ARG A 82 -19.85 -0.25 22.17
N GLN A 83 -19.35 0.31 23.26
CA GLN A 83 -19.85 1.58 23.79
C GLN A 83 -19.54 2.75 22.83
N ILE A 84 -18.30 2.82 22.28
CA ILE A 84 -17.91 3.81 21.30
C ILE A 84 -18.82 3.72 20.07
N LEU A 85 -19.01 2.52 19.51
CA LEU A 85 -19.83 2.29 18.32
C LEU A 85 -21.29 2.72 18.52
N LYS A 86 -21.88 2.39 19.69
CA LYS A 86 -23.26 2.80 20.01
C LYS A 86 -23.41 4.31 20.19
N ARG A 87 -22.45 4.96 20.85
CA ARG A 87 -22.49 6.42 21.06
C ARG A 87 -22.24 7.21 19.77
N GLY A 88 -21.31 6.73 18.96
CA GLY A 88 -20.91 7.39 17.74
C GLY A 88 -21.85 7.15 16.56
N ALA A 89 -22.80 6.20 16.66
CA ALA A 89 -23.73 5.83 15.59
C ALA A 89 -23.04 5.69 14.21
N PHE A 90 -21.92 4.95 14.18
CA PHE A 90 -21.13 4.72 12.96
C PHE A 90 -21.88 3.83 11.97
N ASP A 91 -21.86 4.21 10.71
CA ASP A 91 -22.37 3.41 9.59
C ASP A 91 -21.45 2.24 9.29
N VAL A 92 -20.12 2.49 9.37
CA VAL A 92 -19.08 1.53 9.00
C VAL A 92 -18.03 1.41 10.08
N LEU A 93 -17.71 0.18 10.45
CA LEU A 93 -16.50 -0.20 11.19
C LEU A 93 -15.55 -0.91 10.21
N ASN A 94 -14.38 -0.33 9.95
CA ASN A 94 -13.35 -0.96 9.12
C ASN A 94 -12.17 -1.42 9.99
N THR A 95 -11.81 -2.70 9.89
CA THR A 95 -10.73 -3.35 10.65
C THR A 95 -9.61 -3.77 9.70
N HIS A 96 -8.36 -3.80 10.14
CA HIS A 96 -7.23 -3.96 9.24
C HIS A 96 -6.33 -5.17 9.54
N SER A 97 -5.98 -5.40 10.79
CA SER A 97 -5.17 -6.55 11.18
C SER A 97 -6.04 -7.70 11.75
N ARG A 98 -5.44 -8.86 11.98
CA ARG A 98 -6.19 -9.99 12.55
C ARG A 98 -6.67 -9.70 13.98
N ARG A 99 -5.82 -9.04 14.78
CA ARG A 99 -6.07 -8.80 16.19
C ARG A 99 -7.21 -7.83 16.41
N ASP A 100 -7.15 -6.66 15.79
CA ASP A 100 -8.22 -5.67 15.88
C ASP A 100 -9.52 -6.18 15.28
N THR A 101 -9.47 -6.96 14.17
CA THR A 101 -10.67 -7.59 13.60
C THR A 101 -11.37 -8.48 14.61
N ILE A 102 -10.63 -9.33 15.36
CA ILE A 102 -11.25 -10.21 16.36
C ILE A 102 -11.94 -9.38 17.45
N ILE A 103 -11.31 -8.31 17.93
CA ILE A 103 -11.86 -7.49 19.02
C ILE A 103 -12.97 -6.57 18.51
N ALA A 104 -12.66 -5.75 17.49
CA ALA A 104 -13.55 -4.68 17.04
C ALA A 104 -14.74 -5.22 16.25
N ALA A 105 -14.55 -6.24 15.39
CA ALA A 105 -15.69 -6.81 14.68
C ALA A 105 -16.63 -7.58 15.62
N THR A 106 -16.13 -8.25 16.67
CA THR A 106 -16.97 -8.82 17.72
C THR A 106 -17.80 -7.73 18.41
N ALA A 107 -17.15 -6.63 18.78
CA ALA A 107 -17.84 -5.47 19.37
C ALA A 107 -18.89 -4.87 18.43
N GLY A 108 -18.55 -4.78 17.14
CA GLY A 108 -19.44 -4.30 16.07
C GLY A 108 -20.69 -5.16 15.91
N ARG A 109 -20.52 -6.50 15.94
CA ARG A 109 -21.66 -7.44 15.95
C ARG A 109 -22.57 -7.23 17.14
N LEU A 110 -21.97 -7.09 18.34
CA LEU A 110 -22.72 -6.84 19.57
C LEU A 110 -23.33 -5.43 19.66
N ALA A 111 -22.78 -4.47 18.93
CA ALA A 111 -23.32 -3.11 18.84
C ALA A 111 -24.46 -2.98 17.82
N GLY A 112 -24.58 -3.92 16.89
CA GLY A 112 -25.48 -3.82 15.74
C GLY A 112 -24.97 -2.83 14.68
N THR A 113 -23.63 -2.68 14.52
CA THR A 113 -23.04 -1.78 13.51
C THR A 113 -23.51 -2.18 12.11
N PRO A 114 -24.06 -1.27 11.32
CA PRO A 114 -24.70 -1.57 10.04
C PRO A 114 -23.76 -2.29 9.07
N LEU A 115 -22.54 -1.85 8.92
CA LEU A 115 -21.52 -2.48 8.07
C LEU A 115 -20.20 -2.67 8.84
N ILE A 116 -19.70 -3.89 8.86
CA ILE A 116 -18.40 -4.27 9.39
C ILE A 116 -17.55 -4.76 8.21
N VAL A 117 -16.48 -4.05 7.91
CA VAL A 117 -15.55 -4.33 6.83
C VAL A 117 -14.22 -4.78 7.41
N ARG A 118 -13.52 -5.65 6.71
CA ARG A 118 -12.11 -5.92 6.94
C ARG A 118 -11.31 -5.58 5.69
N THR A 119 -10.33 -4.69 5.82
CA THR A 119 -9.37 -4.42 4.75
C THR A 119 -8.15 -5.32 4.91
N ARG A 120 -7.80 -6.06 3.84
CA ARG A 120 -6.61 -6.90 3.81
C ARG A 120 -5.51 -6.27 2.96
N HIS A 121 -4.33 -6.08 3.58
CA HIS A 121 -3.15 -5.42 3.00
C HIS A 121 -1.98 -6.36 2.70
N LEU A 122 -2.10 -7.66 2.98
CA LEU A 122 -0.99 -8.60 2.96
C LEU A 122 -1.23 -9.72 1.94
N ALA A 123 -0.20 -10.03 1.16
CA ALA A 123 -0.17 -11.16 0.22
C ALA A 123 0.20 -12.51 0.86
N ASN A 124 0.52 -12.55 2.15
CA ASN A 124 0.88 -13.77 2.84
C ASN A 124 -0.30 -14.75 2.94
N ARG A 125 -0.01 -16.01 3.27
CA ARG A 125 -1.01 -17.09 3.36
C ARG A 125 -2.16 -16.74 4.31
N VAL A 126 -3.40 -16.99 3.86
CA VAL A 126 -4.61 -16.89 4.69
C VAL A 126 -4.72 -18.15 5.56
N ASN A 127 -4.54 -18.02 6.86
CA ASN A 127 -4.52 -19.14 7.79
C ASN A 127 -5.89 -19.44 8.43
N SER A 128 -6.82 -18.47 8.42
CA SER A 128 -8.14 -18.63 9.02
C SER A 128 -9.15 -17.77 8.29
N LEU A 129 -10.28 -18.35 7.90
CA LEU A 129 -11.38 -17.63 7.25
C LEU A 129 -12.28 -16.89 8.24
N LEU A 130 -12.27 -17.23 9.53
CA LEU A 130 -13.15 -16.64 10.54
C LEU A 130 -13.17 -15.11 10.50
N THR A 131 -11.99 -14.51 10.33
CA THR A 131 -11.82 -13.06 10.31
C THR A 131 -12.14 -12.44 8.93
N TYR A 132 -12.56 -13.23 7.95
CA TYR A 132 -12.94 -12.75 6.61
C TYR A 132 -14.40 -13.06 6.26
N THR A 133 -14.98 -14.12 6.83
CA THR A 133 -16.33 -14.59 6.46
C THR A 133 -17.36 -14.43 7.59
N TRP A 134 -16.92 -14.54 8.84
CA TRP A 134 -17.85 -14.62 9.99
C TRP A 134 -17.93 -13.33 10.79
N LEU A 135 -16.78 -12.77 11.15
CA LEU A 135 -16.72 -11.54 11.95
C LEU A 135 -17.10 -10.31 11.11
N PRO A 136 -16.43 -9.98 9.98
CA PRO A 136 -16.86 -8.89 9.13
C PRO A 136 -18.06 -9.31 8.25
N HIS A 137 -18.75 -8.34 7.71
CA HIS A 137 -19.79 -8.56 6.71
C HIS A 137 -19.16 -8.70 5.33
N CYS A 138 -18.16 -7.88 5.03
CA CYS A 138 -17.49 -7.77 3.75
C CYS A 138 -16.00 -7.53 3.95
N VAL A 139 -15.24 -7.68 2.86
CA VAL A 139 -13.79 -7.52 2.84
C VAL A 139 -13.39 -6.58 1.71
N THR A 140 -12.48 -5.66 1.99
CA THR A 140 -11.78 -4.91 0.94
C THR A 140 -10.33 -5.35 0.84
N THR A 141 -9.73 -5.19 -0.34
CA THR A 141 -8.31 -5.52 -0.62
C THR A 141 -7.66 -4.37 -1.35
N ASP A 142 -6.34 -4.27 -1.31
CA ASP A 142 -5.55 -3.25 -1.98
C ASP A 142 -5.03 -3.67 -3.37
N SER A 143 -5.39 -4.90 -3.81
CA SER A 143 -5.09 -5.41 -5.15
C SER A 143 -6.05 -6.53 -5.56
N GLN A 144 -6.21 -6.74 -6.86
CA GLN A 144 -6.97 -7.89 -7.42
C GLN A 144 -6.30 -9.22 -7.07
N TYR A 145 -4.96 -9.22 -6.99
CA TYR A 145 -4.22 -10.40 -6.56
C TYR A 145 -4.65 -10.88 -5.16
N VAL A 146 -4.72 -9.97 -4.18
CA VAL A 146 -5.15 -10.29 -2.82
C VAL A 146 -6.64 -10.67 -2.80
N ARG A 147 -7.47 -10.01 -3.63
CA ARG A 147 -8.88 -10.39 -3.82
C ARG A 147 -9.03 -11.82 -4.31
N LYS A 148 -8.29 -12.19 -5.36
CA LYS A 148 -8.28 -13.54 -5.94
C LYS A 148 -7.87 -14.59 -4.90
N GLN A 149 -6.80 -14.32 -4.13
CA GLN A 149 -6.38 -15.22 -3.03
C GLN A 149 -7.49 -15.49 -2.01
N LEU A 150 -8.28 -14.46 -1.64
CA LEU A 150 -9.37 -14.63 -0.68
C LEU A 150 -10.52 -15.47 -1.27
N ILE A 151 -10.89 -15.21 -2.51
CA ILE A 151 -11.95 -15.95 -3.21
C ILE A 151 -11.55 -17.44 -3.36
N GLU A 152 -10.33 -17.71 -3.80
CA GLU A 152 -9.78 -19.07 -3.90
C GLU A 152 -9.73 -19.82 -2.56
N LYS A 153 -9.68 -19.08 -1.45
CA LYS A 153 -9.74 -19.64 -0.09
C LYS A 153 -11.18 -19.83 0.44
N GLY A 154 -12.20 -19.41 -0.33
CA GLY A 154 -13.60 -19.61 0.02
C GLY A 154 -14.30 -18.38 0.60
N VAL A 155 -13.74 -17.19 0.48
CA VAL A 155 -14.50 -15.95 0.77
C VAL A 155 -15.43 -15.69 -0.41
N PRO A 156 -16.75 -15.51 -0.18
CA PRO A 156 -17.71 -15.26 -1.26
C PRO A 156 -17.32 -14.04 -2.11
N GLN A 157 -17.39 -14.19 -3.43
CA GLN A 157 -16.92 -13.16 -4.37
C GLN A 157 -17.70 -11.84 -4.24
N ASP A 158 -18.99 -11.89 -3.94
CA ASP A 158 -19.88 -10.75 -3.73
C ASP A 158 -19.56 -9.96 -2.44
N ARG A 159 -18.76 -10.55 -1.55
CA ARG A 159 -18.31 -9.93 -0.29
C ARG A 159 -16.88 -9.40 -0.34
N VAL A 160 -16.20 -9.47 -1.48
CA VAL A 160 -14.81 -9.01 -1.61
C VAL A 160 -14.69 -8.00 -2.74
N GLU A 161 -14.21 -6.80 -2.42
CA GLU A 161 -13.96 -5.74 -3.40
C GLU A 161 -12.54 -5.21 -3.29
N THR A 162 -11.99 -4.78 -4.44
CA THR A 162 -10.69 -4.12 -4.48
C THR A 162 -10.88 -2.61 -4.45
N ILE A 163 -10.16 -1.96 -3.53
CA ILE A 163 -10.04 -0.51 -3.43
C ILE A 163 -8.56 -0.21 -3.30
N TYR A 164 -7.94 0.30 -4.36
CA TYR A 164 -6.51 0.56 -4.38
C TYR A 164 -6.11 1.66 -3.39
N THR A 165 -4.87 1.56 -2.91
CA THR A 165 -4.27 2.59 -2.06
C THR A 165 -3.96 3.83 -2.91
N PRO A 166 -4.38 5.04 -2.51
CA PRO A 166 -4.09 6.23 -3.28
C PRO A 166 -2.67 6.73 -3.07
N LEU A 167 -2.14 7.40 -4.07
CA LEU A 167 -1.02 8.30 -3.92
C LEU A 167 -1.53 9.68 -3.53
N LEU A 168 -0.91 10.28 -2.52
CA LEU A 168 -1.12 11.69 -2.23
C LEU A 168 -0.17 12.51 -3.10
N LYS A 169 -0.71 13.49 -3.80
CA LYS A 169 0.11 14.40 -4.61
C LYS A 169 1.02 15.19 -3.69
N GLN A 170 2.31 15.04 -3.87
CA GLN A 170 3.33 15.81 -3.16
C GLN A 170 3.73 17.02 -3.99
N ALA A 171 4.29 18.03 -3.33
CA ALA A 171 4.92 19.14 -4.05
C ALA A 171 6.04 18.60 -4.95
N PRO A 172 6.15 19.07 -6.21
CA PRO A 172 7.24 18.68 -7.08
C PRO A 172 8.59 18.99 -6.44
N VAL A 173 9.53 18.06 -6.54
CA VAL A 173 10.93 18.32 -6.20
C VAL A 173 11.57 19.02 -7.39
N GLU A 174 11.86 20.31 -7.26
CA GLU A 174 12.46 21.10 -8.36
C GLU A 174 13.85 20.58 -8.72
N ARG A 175 14.66 20.23 -7.70
CA ARG A 175 15.99 19.67 -7.87
C ARG A 175 16.28 18.70 -6.72
N SER A 176 16.66 17.46 -7.06
CA SER A 176 17.12 16.50 -6.06
C SER A 176 18.53 16.86 -5.57
N THR A 177 18.76 16.71 -4.27
CA THR A 177 20.09 16.87 -3.66
C THR A 177 20.90 15.58 -3.66
N LEU A 178 20.29 14.44 -4.02
CA LEU A 178 20.88 13.11 -3.88
C LEU A 178 22.24 12.97 -4.59
N ARG A 179 22.34 13.49 -5.82
CA ARG A 179 23.58 13.40 -6.60
C ARG A 179 24.69 14.22 -5.96
N ASP A 180 24.38 15.43 -5.50
CA ASP A 180 25.32 16.31 -4.81
C ASP A 180 25.79 15.67 -3.48
N GLU A 181 24.89 15.05 -2.72
CA GLU A 181 25.20 14.33 -1.47
C GLU A 181 26.16 13.14 -1.68
N LEU A 182 26.07 12.48 -2.83
CA LEU A 182 26.91 11.31 -3.16
C LEU A 182 28.13 11.67 -4.01
N GLY A 183 28.32 12.93 -4.39
CA GLY A 183 29.41 13.37 -5.28
C GLY A 183 29.30 12.81 -6.69
N LEU A 184 28.08 12.53 -7.16
CA LEU A 184 27.81 11.94 -8.46
C LEU A 184 27.47 13.00 -9.52
N SER A 185 27.91 12.75 -10.75
CA SER A 185 27.70 13.62 -11.90
C SER A 185 26.30 13.47 -12.49
N SER A 186 25.88 14.47 -13.27
CA SER A 186 24.67 14.40 -14.10
C SER A 186 24.78 13.38 -15.22
N SER A 187 25.99 12.96 -15.61
CA SER A 187 26.23 11.91 -16.62
C SER A 187 26.17 10.49 -16.04
N ASP A 188 26.15 10.35 -14.71
CA ASP A 188 26.04 9.04 -14.07
C ASP A 188 24.60 8.52 -14.18
N VAL A 189 24.44 7.21 -14.34
CA VAL A 189 23.15 6.53 -14.38
C VAL A 189 22.88 5.91 -13.01
N LEU A 190 21.81 6.36 -12.35
CA LEU A 190 21.43 5.91 -11.01
C LEU A 190 20.24 4.97 -11.06
N VAL A 191 20.49 3.70 -10.74
CA VAL A 191 19.43 2.72 -10.48
C VAL A 191 19.07 2.78 -9.00
N GLY A 192 17.84 3.16 -8.68
CA GLY A 192 17.37 3.31 -7.30
C GLY A 192 16.49 2.14 -6.85
N CYS A 193 16.65 1.72 -5.60
CA CYS A 193 15.83 0.74 -4.92
C CYS A 193 15.40 1.30 -3.56
N VAL A 194 14.11 1.45 -3.33
CA VAL A 194 13.54 1.92 -2.06
C VAL A 194 12.64 0.84 -1.46
N ALA A 195 13.08 0.22 -0.39
CA ALA A 195 12.31 -0.82 0.30
C ALA A 195 12.84 -1.09 1.72
N VAL A 196 11.94 -1.46 2.64
CA VAL A 196 12.38 -2.05 3.91
C VAL A 196 13.21 -3.30 3.63
N MET A 197 14.38 -3.42 4.23
CA MET A 197 15.30 -4.52 3.98
C MET A 197 14.82 -5.82 4.65
N ARG A 198 14.04 -6.57 3.88
CA ARG A 198 13.54 -7.92 4.23
C ARG A 198 13.91 -8.89 3.13
N ALA A 199 14.09 -10.17 3.47
CA ALA A 199 14.51 -11.22 2.54
C ALA A 199 13.62 -11.37 1.29
N ASN A 200 12.35 -10.99 1.39
CA ASN A 200 11.42 -11.04 0.26
C ASN A 200 11.50 -9.84 -0.69
N LYS A 201 12.34 -8.82 -0.41
CA LYS A 201 12.46 -7.62 -1.24
C LYS A 201 13.51 -7.71 -2.36
N GLY A 202 14.32 -8.78 -2.37
CA GLY A 202 15.20 -9.10 -3.49
C GLY A 202 16.40 -8.16 -3.66
N HIS A 203 16.93 -7.57 -2.58
CA HIS A 203 18.10 -6.68 -2.67
C HIS A 203 19.36 -7.40 -3.14
N ALA A 204 19.57 -8.67 -2.71
CA ALA A 204 20.70 -9.47 -3.16
C ALA A 204 20.56 -9.83 -4.64
N GLU A 205 19.37 -10.26 -5.07
CA GLU A 205 19.08 -10.57 -6.46
C GLU A 205 19.26 -9.36 -7.40
N LEU A 206 18.89 -8.16 -6.94
CA LEU A 206 19.16 -6.93 -7.69
C LEU A 206 20.67 -6.68 -7.79
N LEU A 207 21.42 -6.83 -6.70
CA LEU A 207 22.87 -6.65 -6.69
C LEU A 207 23.56 -7.68 -7.58
N ASP A 208 23.17 -8.95 -7.53
CA ASP A 208 23.72 -10.03 -8.38
C ASP A 208 23.46 -9.73 -9.88
N ALA A 209 22.26 -9.22 -10.22
CA ALA A 209 21.95 -8.83 -11.60
C ALA A 209 22.78 -7.64 -12.09
N MET A 210 23.09 -6.68 -11.21
CA MET A 210 23.83 -5.46 -11.55
C MET A 210 25.36 -5.61 -11.48
N ALA A 211 25.88 -6.52 -10.66
CA ALA A 211 27.32 -6.65 -10.43
C ALA A 211 28.16 -6.76 -11.73
N PRO A 212 27.78 -7.59 -12.73
CA PRO A 212 28.53 -7.65 -13.99
C PRO A 212 28.50 -6.34 -14.80
N LEU A 213 27.46 -5.51 -14.65
CA LEU A 213 27.27 -4.29 -15.43
C LEU A 213 28.23 -3.17 -15.00
N PHE A 214 28.67 -3.17 -13.74
CA PHE A 214 29.64 -2.17 -13.24
C PHE A 214 31.02 -2.29 -13.86
N ALA A 215 31.42 -3.48 -14.31
CA ALA A 215 32.71 -3.69 -14.99
C ALA A 215 32.73 -3.00 -16.37
N GLU A 216 31.60 -2.92 -17.06
CA GLU A 216 31.47 -2.39 -18.40
C GLU A 216 31.07 -0.90 -18.44
N ARG A 217 30.47 -0.39 -17.36
CA ARG A 217 29.87 0.96 -17.29
C ARG A 217 30.38 1.72 -16.07
N SER A 218 31.39 2.56 -16.28
CA SER A 218 32.06 3.31 -15.20
C SER A 218 31.18 4.40 -14.57
N ASN A 219 30.10 4.81 -15.24
CA ASN A 219 29.14 5.82 -14.76
C ASN A 219 27.84 5.22 -14.20
N LEU A 220 27.81 3.91 -13.93
CA LEU A 220 26.62 3.25 -13.39
C LEU A 220 26.71 3.13 -11.87
N HIS A 221 25.64 3.48 -11.15
CA HIS A 221 25.53 3.39 -9.69
C HIS A 221 24.21 2.72 -9.27
N LEU A 222 24.26 1.97 -8.16
CA LEU A 222 23.08 1.43 -7.49
C LEU A 222 22.90 2.13 -6.15
N ILE A 223 21.72 2.69 -5.94
CA ILE A 223 21.35 3.39 -4.71
C ILE A 223 20.28 2.57 -3.98
N ILE A 224 20.59 2.06 -2.80
CA ILE A 224 19.64 1.27 -2.00
C ILE A 224 19.25 2.07 -0.75
N VAL A 225 17.94 2.34 -0.62
CA VAL A 225 17.34 3.10 0.47
C VAL A 225 16.41 2.20 1.26
N GLY A 226 16.66 2.11 2.55
CA GLY A 226 15.89 1.31 3.49
C GLY A 226 16.79 0.71 4.58
N GLU A 227 16.15 0.20 5.60
CA GLU A 227 16.80 -0.44 6.74
C GLU A 227 16.08 -1.75 7.11
N GLY A 228 16.72 -2.59 7.88
CA GLY A 228 16.14 -3.83 8.40
C GLY A 228 17.19 -4.92 8.60
N ALA A 229 17.49 -5.23 9.86
CA ALA A 229 18.37 -6.34 10.22
C ALA A 229 17.65 -7.69 10.03
N PRO A 230 18.33 -8.76 9.66
CA PRO A 230 19.77 -8.84 9.33
C PRO A 230 20.08 -8.51 7.85
N VAL A 231 19.08 -8.20 7.02
CA VAL A 231 19.26 -8.08 5.56
C VAL A 231 20.17 -6.93 5.18
N PHE A 232 20.11 -5.80 5.91
CA PHE A 232 21.01 -4.67 5.66
C PHE A 232 22.48 -5.10 5.76
N GLN A 233 22.85 -5.79 6.85
CA GLN A 233 24.21 -6.26 7.07
C GLN A 233 24.63 -7.32 6.04
N GLN A 234 23.70 -8.18 5.61
CA GLN A 234 23.96 -9.18 4.57
C GLN A 234 24.28 -8.52 3.22
N VAL A 235 23.49 -7.50 2.82
CA VAL A 235 23.73 -6.74 1.58
C VAL A 235 25.05 -5.95 1.68
N GLN A 236 25.33 -5.32 2.82
CA GLN A 236 26.59 -4.62 3.05
C GLN A 236 27.80 -5.55 2.92
N ALA A 237 27.74 -6.74 3.52
CA ALA A 237 28.81 -7.75 3.39
C ALA A 237 28.96 -8.24 1.94
N LEU A 238 27.85 -8.35 1.19
CA LEU A 238 27.88 -8.72 -0.22
C LEU A 238 28.55 -7.64 -1.07
N VAL A 239 28.22 -6.37 -0.87
CA VAL A 239 28.87 -5.22 -1.52
C VAL A 239 30.37 -5.22 -1.28
N GLN A 240 30.80 -5.45 -0.03
CA GLN A 240 32.22 -5.54 0.34
C GLN A 240 32.93 -6.71 -0.34
N ARG A 241 32.30 -7.90 -0.33
CA ARG A 241 32.84 -9.10 -0.97
C ARG A 241 33.04 -8.94 -2.49
N LEU A 242 32.13 -8.21 -3.13
CA LEU A 242 32.17 -7.93 -4.57
C LEU A 242 33.05 -6.70 -4.90
N GLN A 243 33.60 -6.00 -3.91
CA GLN A 243 34.41 -4.78 -4.06
C GLN A 243 33.68 -3.66 -4.81
N LEU A 244 32.38 -3.46 -4.50
CA LEU A 244 31.49 -2.52 -5.18
C LEU A 244 31.16 -1.27 -4.34
N GLN A 245 31.96 -0.93 -3.31
CA GLN A 245 31.65 0.18 -2.39
C GLN A 245 31.55 1.54 -3.08
N ASP A 246 32.31 1.75 -4.16
CA ASP A 246 32.31 2.98 -4.94
C ASP A 246 31.13 3.06 -5.93
N ARG A 247 30.36 2.00 -6.09
CA ARG A 247 29.27 1.86 -7.06
C ARG A 247 27.90 1.60 -6.42
N VAL A 248 27.88 1.06 -5.20
CA VAL A 248 26.67 0.67 -4.50
C VAL A 248 26.57 1.46 -3.20
N HIS A 249 25.60 2.36 -3.14
CA HIS A 249 25.39 3.27 -2.03
C HIS A 249 24.24 2.77 -1.15
N LEU A 250 24.52 2.37 0.08
CA LEU A 250 23.54 1.93 1.07
C LEU A 250 23.22 3.12 2.00
N LEU A 251 22.09 3.79 1.76
CA LEU A 251 21.75 5.05 2.45
C LEU A 251 21.00 4.84 3.78
N GLY A 252 20.66 3.58 4.12
CA GLY A 252 19.83 3.35 5.29
C GLY A 252 18.43 3.94 5.14
N ARG A 253 17.77 4.26 6.26
CA ARG A 253 16.46 4.88 6.28
C ARG A 253 16.53 6.35 5.86
N ARG A 254 15.65 6.76 4.97
CA ARG A 254 15.43 8.15 4.56
C ARG A 254 13.96 8.52 4.78
N ASP A 255 13.70 9.75 5.16
CA ASP A 255 12.33 10.28 5.30
C ASP A 255 11.95 11.20 4.12
N ASP A 256 12.92 11.64 3.31
CA ASP A 256 12.79 12.49 2.12
C ASP A 256 12.72 11.68 0.80
N ILE A 257 11.87 10.66 0.76
CA ILE A 257 11.79 9.71 -0.37
C ILE A 257 11.51 10.39 -1.70
N ALA A 258 10.73 11.49 -1.72
CA ALA A 258 10.48 12.25 -2.94
C ALA A 258 11.78 12.85 -3.52
N ASN A 259 12.63 13.44 -2.67
CA ASN A 259 13.95 13.95 -3.05
C ASN A 259 14.86 12.84 -3.57
N VAL A 260 14.87 11.71 -2.89
CA VAL A 260 15.66 10.53 -3.27
C VAL A 260 15.22 10.01 -4.65
N MET A 261 13.92 9.79 -4.87
CA MET A 261 13.39 9.31 -6.15
C MET A 261 13.65 10.28 -7.30
N ALA A 262 13.57 11.58 -7.05
CA ALA A 262 13.85 12.59 -8.07
C ALA A 262 15.34 12.59 -8.52
N GLY A 263 16.23 11.95 -7.77
CA GLY A 263 17.63 11.78 -8.13
C GLY A 263 17.95 10.54 -8.97
N PHE A 264 17.01 9.60 -9.11
CA PHE A 264 17.20 8.36 -9.87
C PHE A 264 16.94 8.55 -11.38
N ASP A 265 17.47 7.64 -12.18
CA ASP A 265 17.15 7.48 -13.61
C ASP A 265 16.24 6.27 -13.85
N ILE A 266 16.38 5.23 -13.03
CA ILE A 266 15.63 3.97 -13.13
C ILE A 266 15.25 3.55 -11.71
N PHE A 267 14.02 3.14 -11.50
CA PHE A 267 13.62 2.46 -10.26
C PHE A 267 13.61 0.95 -10.47
N CYS A 268 14.24 0.20 -9.58
CA CYS A 268 14.23 -1.26 -9.63
C CYS A 268 13.97 -1.90 -8.27
N LEU A 269 13.06 -2.88 -8.22
CA LEU A 269 12.84 -3.71 -7.05
C LEU A 269 12.50 -5.16 -7.46
N ALA A 270 13.45 -6.09 -7.20
CA ALA A 270 13.35 -7.50 -7.53
C ALA A 270 12.60 -8.30 -6.44
N THR A 271 11.46 -7.80 -6.00
CA THR A 271 10.70 -8.38 -4.88
C THR A 271 10.18 -9.80 -5.19
N LYS A 272 10.07 -10.65 -4.16
CA LYS A 272 9.58 -12.05 -4.26
C LYS A 272 8.10 -12.17 -3.92
N LEU A 273 7.54 -11.19 -3.23
CA LEU A 273 6.14 -11.17 -2.82
C LEU A 273 5.69 -9.75 -2.48
N GLU A 274 4.61 -9.30 -3.14
CA GLU A 274 3.95 -8.02 -2.86
C GLU A 274 2.43 -8.18 -2.83
N ALA A 275 1.78 -7.43 -1.97
CA ALA A 275 0.32 -7.31 -2.01
C ALA A 275 -0.11 -6.34 -3.12
N SER A 276 0.42 -5.13 -3.11
CA SER A 276 0.23 -4.12 -4.14
C SER A 276 1.55 -3.50 -4.60
N GLY A 277 2.45 -3.14 -3.68
CA GLY A 277 3.74 -2.55 -4.05
C GLY A 277 3.64 -1.04 -4.35
N MET A 278 3.18 -0.26 -3.37
CA MET A 278 3.00 1.19 -3.51
C MET A 278 4.23 1.93 -4.02
N VAL A 279 5.43 1.45 -3.69
CA VAL A 279 6.68 2.07 -4.11
C VAL A 279 6.85 2.12 -5.64
N PHE A 280 6.26 1.18 -6.37
CA PHE A 280 6.26 1.21 -7.84
C PHE A 280 5.41 2.36 -8.39
N LEU A 281 4.26 2.62 -7.75
CA LEU A 281 3.44 3.78 -8.08
C LEU A 281 4.11 5.09 -7.67
N GLU A 282 4.82 5.12 -6.55
CA GLU A 282 5.60 6.27 -6.10
C GLU A 282 6.73 6.60 -7.10
N ALA A 283 7.42 5.58 -7.61
CA ALA A 283 8.42 5.74 -8.66
C ALA A 283 7.81 6.24 -9.99
N ALA A 284 6.71 5.63 -10.43
CA ALA A 284 6.00 6.06 -11.62
C ALA A 284 5.44 7.50 -11.49
N ALA A 285 4.95 7.88 -10.31
CA ALA A 285 4.49 9.23 -10.00
C ALA A 285 5.62 10.27 -10.01
N ALA A 286 6.85 9.85 -9.75
CA ALA A 286 8.07 10.65 -9.89
C ALA A 286 8.59 10.69 -11.34
N GLY A 287 7.91 10.06 -12.30
CA GLY A 287 8.32 10.00 -13.70
C GLY A 287 9.46 9.01 -13.98
N LEU A 288 9.69 8.03 -13.11
CA LEU A 288 10.72 7.02 -13.29
C LEU A 288 10.21 5.81 -14.06
N PRO A 289 10.99 5.27 -15.01
CA PRO A 289 10.76 3.95 -15.55
C PRO A 289 11.03 2.90 -14.48
N VAL A 290 10.20 1.85 -14.43
CA VAL A 290 10.24 0.84 -13.38
C VAL A 290 10.68 -0.50 -13.93
N VAL A 291 11.64 -1.17 -13.27
CA VAL A 291 11.94 -2.59 -13.48
C VAL A 291 11.50 -3.36 -12.23
N ALA A 292 10.68 -4.38 -12.41
CA ALA A 292 10.13 -5.14 -11.29
C ALA A 292 9.90 -6.61 -11.63
N THR A 293 9.90 -7.47 -10.61
CA THR A 293 9.45 -8.86 -10.75
C THR A 293 7.92 -8.94 -10.84
N ALA A 294 7.42 -9.75 -11.76
CA ALA A 294 5.98 -9.98 -11.99
C ALA A 294 5.38 -10.90 -10.91
N VAL A 295 5.28 -10.41 -9.67
CA VAL A 295 4.79 -11.18 -8.53
C VAL A 295 3.64 -10.47 -7.81
N GLY A 296 2.69 -11.23 -7.31
CA GLY A 296 1.60 -10.68 -6.49
C GLY A 296 0.80 -9.61 -7.21
N GLY A 297 0.61 -8.46 -6.57
CA GLY A 297 -0.06 -7.30 -7.13
C GLY A 297 0.83 -6.37 -7.97
N VAL A 298 2.13 -6.66 -8.16
CA VAL A 298 3.04 -5.80 -8.94
C VAL A 298 2.56 -5.57 -10.37
N PRO A 299 2.04 -6.58 -11.12
CA PRO A 299 1.51 -6.36 -12.46
C PRO A 299 0.29 -5.43 -12.56
N GLU A 300 -0.33 -5.11 -11.43
CA GLU A 300 -1.42 -4.13 -11.36
C GLU A 300 -0.89 -2.69 -11.25
N MET A 301 0.34 -2.53 -10.74
CA MET A 301 0.97 -1.23 -10.45
C MET A 301 1.64 -0.63 -11.68
N LEU A 302 2.08 -1.45 -12.65
CA LEU A 302 2.74 -0.97 -13.86
C LEU A 302 2.29 -1.76 -15.10
N GLU A 303 2.39 -1.11 -16.26
CA GLU A 303 2.09 -1.68 -17.57
C GLU A 303 3.40 -2.09 -18.25
N HIS A 304 3.59 -3.41 -18.43
CA HIS A 304 4.79 -3.95 -19.08
C HIS A 304 4.98 -3.38 -20.48
N GLY A 305 6.20 -2.91 -20.76
CA GLY A 305 6.56 -2.30 -22.06
C GLY A 305 6.10 -0.85 -22.23
N ARG A 306 5.25 -0.32 -21.36
CA ARG A 306 4.74 1.06 -21.45
C ARG A 306 5.21 1.96 -20.31
N THR A 307 5.02 1.52 -19.05
CA THR A 307 5.42 2.30 -17.87
C THR A 307 6.63 1.69 -17.15
N GLY A 308 7.08 0.54 -17.60
CA GLY A 308 8.22 -0.19 -17.05
C GLY A 308 8.30 -1.61 -17.60
N LEU A 309 9.24 -2.37 -17.08
CA LEU A 309 9.53 -3.74 -17.50
C LEU A 309 9.26 -4.72 -16.35
N LEU A 310 8.42 -5.71 -16.62
CA LEU A 310 8.13 -6.82 -15.71
C LEU A 310 8.96 -8.03 -16.10
N VAL A 311 9.60 -8.63 -15.13
CA VAL A 311 10.47 -9.81 -15.29
C VAL A 311 9.92 -10.98 -14.46
N PRO A 312 9.96 -12.22 -14.95
CA PRO A 312 9.55 -13.38 -14.15
C PRO A 312 10.36 -13.51 -12.85
N LEU A 313 9.72 -14.05 -11.80
CA LEU A 313 10.42 -14.35 -10.56
C LEU A 313 11.56 -15.36 -10.80
N LYS A 314 12.74 -15.09 -10.23
CA LYS A 314 13.98 -15.89 -10.37
C LYS A 314 14.63 -15.84 -11.77
N ASP A 315 14.20 -14.97 -12.64
CA ASP A 315 14.84 -14.73 -13.94
C ASP A 315 15.88 -13.60 -13.80
N GLU A 316 17.07 -13.96 -13.30
CA GLU A 316 18.19 -13.02 -13.12
C GLU A 316 18.67 -12.46 -14.45
N GLN A 317 18.72 -13.29 -15.49
CA GLN A 317 19.12 -12.86 -16.83
C GLN A 317 18.09 -11.88 -17.42
N GLY A 318 16.81 -12.14 -17.27
CA GLY A 318 15.75 -11.22 -17.68
C GLY A 318 15.81 -9.90 -16.92
N LEU A 319 16.09 -9.93 -15.60
CA LEU A 319 16.27 -8.72 -14.80
C LEU A 319 17.45 -7.89 -15.30
N ARG A 320 18.59 -8.52 -15.57
CA ARG A 320 19.79 -7.87 -16.14
C ARG A 320 19.50 -7.28 -17.51
N THR A 321 18.85 -8.03 -18.40
CA THR A 321 18.49 -7.57 -19.74
C THR A 321 17.54 -6.35 -19.67
N ALA A 322 16.54 -6.36 -18.81
CA ALA A 322 15.64 -5.22 -18.63
C ALA A 322 16.37 -3.98 -18.09
N LEU A 323 17.33 -4.15 -17.17
CA LEU A 323 18.17 -3.05 -16.69
C LEU A 323 19.06 -2.50 -17.80
N ILE A 324 19.75 -3.36 -18.58
CA ILE A 324 20.57 -2.95 -19.72
C ILE A 324 19.75 -2.13 -20.71
N GLN A 325 18.55 -2.59 -21.06
CA GLN A 325 17.66 -1.89 -21.97
C GLN A 325 17.38 -0.47 -21.52
N LEU A 326 17.15 -0.23 -20.24
CA LEU A 326 16.89 1.12 -19.72
C LEU A 326 18.18 1.92 -19.47
N ILE A 327 19.29 1.26 -19.10
CA ILE A 327 20.59 1.93 -18.91
C ILE A 327 21.09 2.52 -20.22
N ASP A 328 21.02 1.76 -21.30
CA ASP A 328 21.62 2.11 -22.59
C ASP A 328 20.71 3.01 -23.46
N HIS A 329 19.40 3.17 -23.11
CA HIS A 329 18.44 3.95 -23.91
C HIS A 329 17.75 5.04 -23.08
N PRO A 330 18.35 6.24 -22.94
CA PRO A 330 17.80 7.36 -22.16
C PRO A 330 16.43 7.84 -22.65
N GLU A 331 16.18 7.81 -23.98
CA GLU A 331 14.88 8.14 -24.57
C GLU A 331 13.77 7.19 -24.13
N LEU A 332 14.08 5.89 -24.02
CA LEU A 332 13.13 4.89 -23.51
C LEU A 332 12.83 5.13 -22.02
N ARG A 333 13.84 5.51 -21.22
CA ARG A 333 13.64 5.90 -19.83
C ARG A 333 12.64 7.05 -19.72
N GLN A 334 12.84 8.10 -20.50
CA GLN A 334 11.96 9.27 -20.51
C GLN A 334 10.55 8.92 -20.98
N GLN A 335 10.41 8.13 -22.04
CA GLN A 335 9.11 7.68 -22.55
C GLN A 335 8.33 6.88 -21.49
N MET A 336 8.96 5.87 -20.88
CA MET A 336 8.30 5.02 -19.88
C MET A 336 7.99 5.80 -18.59
N GLY A 337 8.91 6.65 -18.14
CA GLY A 337 8.70 7.48 -16.96
C GLY A 337 7.53 8.46 -17.16
N ARG A 338 7.47 9.13 -18.31
CA ARG A 338 6.36 10.01 -18.69
C ARG A 338 5.03 9.24 -18.73
N ALA A 339 5.00 8.08 -19.37
CA ALA A 339 3.79 7.24 -19.42
C ALA A 339 3.32 6.79 -18.03
N GLY A 340 4.27 6.51 -17.13
CA GLY A 340 3.98 6.19 -15.72
C GLY A 340 3.33 7.36 -14.97
N TYR A 341 3.91 8.55 -15.11
CA TYR A 341 3.35 9.78 -14.53
C TYR A 341 1.95 10.09 -15.05
N GLU A 342 1.77 10.03 -16.39
CA GLU A 342 0.48 10.29 -17.05
C GLU A 342 -0.60 9.30 -16.57
N ARG A 343 -0.28 8.02 -16.46
CA ARG A 343 -1.20 6.97 -15.96
C ARG A 343 -1.73 7.27 -14.56
N ILE A 344 -0.94 7.92 -13.73
CA ILE A 344 -1.33 8.21 -12.33
C ILE A 344 -2.05 9.55 -12.22
N TRP A 345 -1.49 10.61 -12.81
CA TRP A 345 -1.91 11.98 -12.52
C TRP A 345 -2.72 12.65 -13.63
N VAL A 346 -2.65 12.15 -14.86
CA VAL A 346 -3.30 12.76 -16.03
C VAL A 346 -4.49 11.94 -16.50
N ASP A 347 -4.40 10.61 -16.44
CA ASP A 347 -5.49 9.72 -16.86
C ASP A 347 -6.69 9.87 -15.87
N PRO A 348 -7.87 10.34 -16.35
CA PRO A 348 -9.05 10.50 -15.52
C PRO A 348 -9.63 9.17 -14.99
N SER A 349 -9.23 8.04 -15.60
CA SER A 349 -9.61 6.70 -15.15
C SER A 349 -8.65 6.13 -14.09
N SER A 350 -7.62 6.86 -13.70
CA SER A 350 -6.65 6.42 -12.71
C SER A 350 -7.32 5.96 -11.41
N GLN A 351 -6.96 4.76 -10.98
CA GLN A 351 -7.48 4.17 -9.74
C GLN A 351 -6.61 4.46 -8.51
N PHE A 352 -5.56 5.26 -8.69
CA PHE A 352 -4.53 5.49 -7.68
C PHE A 352 -4.56 6.90 -7.08
N THR A 353 -5.61 7.67 -7.36
CA THR A 353 -5.80 9.02 -6.83
C THR A 353 -6.69 9.02 -5.57
N PRO A 354 -6.63 10.06 -4.71
CA PRO A 354 -7.55 10.22 -3.59
C PRO A 354 -9.02 10.24 -4.03
N ASP A 355 -9.35 10.94 -5.10
CA ASP A 355 -10.72 11.02 -5.63
C ASP A 355 -11.24 9.65 -6.07
N SER A 356 -10.39 8.85 -6.70
CA SER A 356 -10.71 7.50 -7.12
C SER A 356 -10.96 6.58 -5.92
N LEU A 357 -10.13 6.66 -4.89
CA LEU A 357 -10.35 5.95 -3.62
C LEU A 357 -11.69 6.34 -3.00
N VAL A 358 -11.97 7.63 -2.86
CA VAL A 358 -13.21 8.15 -2.25
C VAL A 358 -14.41 7.63 -3.00
N ARG A 359 -14.46 7.86 -4.33
CA ARG A 359 -15.56 7.39 -5.19
C ARG A 359 -15.79 5.89 -5.04
N ARG A 360 -14.73 5.09 -5.11
CA ARG A 360 -14.84 3.63 -5.02
C ARG A 360 -15.23 3.16 -3.62
N THR A 361 -14.72 3.78 -2.57
CA THR A 361 -15.10 3.46 -1.19
C THR A 361 -16.57 3.78 -0.93
N GLN A 362 -17.04 4.95 -1.35
CA GLN A 362 -18.45 5.34 -1.24
C GLN A 362 -19.37 4.36 -1.99
N GLU A 363 -19.06 4.08 -3.26
CA GLU A 363 -19.83 3.13 -4.09
C GLU A 363 -19.95 1.78 -3.40
N VAL A 364 -18.85 1.20 -2.96
CA VAL A 364 -18.79 -0.12 -2.34
C VAL A 364 -19.53 -0.14 -0.99
N TYR A 365 -19.28 0.84 -0.13
CA TYR A 365 -19.89 0.88 1.20
C TYR A 365 -21.40 1.16 1.13
N CYS A 366 -21.85 2.09 0.29
CA CYS A 366 -23.28 2.37 0.11
C CYS A 366 -24.02 1.15 -0.44
N ARG A 367 -23.47 0.50 -1.48
CA ARG A 367 -24.05 -0.73 -2.03
C ARG A 367 -24.19 -1.84 -0.96
N TRP A 368 -23.16 -2.06 -0.15
CA TRP A 368 -23.20 -3.08 0.91
C TRP A 368 -24.17 -2.70 2.06
N LEU A 369 -24.27 -1.42 2.40
CA LEU A 369 -25.24 -0.94 3.37
C LEU A 369 -26.68 -1.16 2.89
N GLU A 370 -26.98 -0.85 1.63
CA GLU A 370 -28.28 -1.07 1.01
C GLU A 370 -28.66 -2.55 0.95
N GLN A 371 -27.76 -3.41 0.50
CA GLN A 371 -27.95 -4.86 0.47
C GLN A 371 -28.26 -5.41 1.86
N ARG A 372 -27.55 -4.94 2.90
CA ARG A 372 -27.82 -5.38 4.27
C ARG A 372 -29.13 -4.85 4.82
N ALA A 373 -29.50 -3.63 4.51
CA ALA A 373 -30.79 -3.06 4.92
C ALA A 373 -31.98 -3.81 4.29
N SER A 374 -31.86 -4.24 3.04
CA SER A 374 -32.88 -5.05 2.37
C SER A 374 -33.05 -6.45 2.98
N HIS A 375 -31.95 -7.08 3.41
CA HIS A 375 -31.99 -8.39 4.09
C HIS A 375 -32.56 -8.33 5.52
N LEU A 376 -32.54 -7.18 6.16
CA LEU A 376 -33.05 -6.96 7.53
C LEU A 376 -34.53 -6.54 7.57
N ARG A 377 -35.12 -6.17 6.43
CA ARG A 377 -36.58 -5.92 6.31
C ARG A 377 -37.30 -7.26 6.13
N PRO A 378 -38.03 -7.77 7.14
CA PRO A 378 -38.86 -8.96 6.93
C PRO A 378 -39.88 -8.66 5.83
N GLY A 379 -39.96 -9.55 4.83
CA GLY A 379 -40.92 -9.42 3.75
C GLY A 379 -42.28 -9.14 4.31
N ARG A 380 -42.87 -8.00 3.99
CA ARG A 380 -44.32 -7.83 4.00
C ARG A 380 -44.86 -8.69 2.87
N THR A 381 -45.00 -9.98 3.11
CA THR A 381 -45.94 -10.79 2.29
C THR A 381 -47.30 -10.26 2.61
N GLY A 382 -47.84 -9.45 1.69
CA GLY A 382 -49.24 -9.12 1.67
C GLY A 382 -50.05 -10.39 1.50
N HIS A 383 -50.79 -10.78 2.50
CA HIS A 383 -52.00 -11.49 2.30
C HIS A 383 -53.09 -10.45 2.06
N ALA A 384 -53.55 -10.37 0.83
CA ALA A 384 -54.85 -9.91 0.42
C ALA A 384 -55.58 -11.06 -0.22
#